data_e8bac08bb2daa8ac996e78a6462650cc
#
_entry.id   e8bac08bb2daa8ac996e78a6462650cc
#
_cell.length_a   1.000
_cell.length_b   1.000
_cell.length_c   1.000
_cell.angle_alpha   90.00
_cell.angle_beta   90.00
_cell.angle_gamma   90.00
#
_symmetry.space_group_name_H-M   'P 1'
#
loop_
_entity.id
_entity.type
_entity.pdbx_description
1 polymer ?
#
loop_
_entity_poly.entity_id
_entity_poly.type
_entity_poly.pdbx_seq_one_letter_code
_entity_poly.pdbx_strand_id
1 'polypeptide(L)'
;MAASNVVQRMHQFSVLEDSTVSLMFRVLGDDAQAITQATIASVTFAAFDLDATTPTSAVSTATLTVSDVVFDTYQTDDRWHADSVGYNFRHDIASSVFVTGGHTYQVEYKFTADGGEIFHLLARVQAAPIMTT
;
A
#
# COMPACT_ATOMS: atom_id res chain seq x y z
N MET A 1 -9.48 -23.98 2.74
CA MET A 1 -8.99 -23.57 3.10
C MET A 1 -8.22 -22.83 3.27
N ALA A 2 -8.21 -22.70 3.66
CA ALA A 2 -7.79 -21.75 3.94
C ALA A 2 -6.53 -21.41 4.10
N ALA A 3 -5.70 -21.74 3.84
CA ALA A 3 -4.40 -21.22 3.79
C ALA A 3 -4.33 -19.84 3.21
N SER A 4 -5.41 -19.29 3.04
CA SER A 4 -5.51 -17.98 2.43
C SER A 4 -4.86 -16.88 3.22
N ASN A 5 -4.49 -17.11 4.45
CA ASN A 5 -3.79 -16.09 5.21
C ASN A 5 -2.44 -15.70 4.60
N VAL A 6 -1.98 -16.41 3.60
CA VAL A 6 -0.74 -16.02 2.92
C VAL A 6 -0.86 -14.68 2.22
N VAL A 7 -2.07 -14.23 1.90
CA VAL A 7 -2.27 -12.93 1.27
C VAL A 7 -2.53 -11.81 2.28
N GLN A 8 -2.67 -12.16 3.55
CA GLN A 8 -2.98 -11.21 4.62
C GLN A 8 -1.70 -10.80 5.34
N ARG A 9 -0.81 -10.11 4.66
CA ARG A 9 0.49 -9.76 5.22
C ARG A 9 0.59 -8.30 5.58
N MET A 10 1.36 -8.06 6.65
CA MET A 10 1.80 -6.72 7.01
C MET A 10 3.16 -6.49 6.39
N HIS A 11 3.26 -5.50 5.53
CA HIS A 11 4.54 -5.04 4.97
C HIS A 11 5.10 -3.90 5.80
N GLN A 12 6.41 -3.75 5.80
CA GLN A 12 7.08 -2.70 6.56
C GLN A 12 8.00 -1.90 5.65
N PHE A 13 7.97 -0.58 5.82
CA PHE A 13 8.76 0.36 5.03
C PHE A 13 9.34 1.44 5.92
N SER A 14 10.47 1.98 5.51
CA SER A 14 11.06 3.18 6.11
C SER A 14 11.14 4.25 5.04
N VAL A 15 10.65 5.45 5.37
CA VAL A 15 10.62 6.58 4.45
C VAL A 15 11.14 7.82 5.18
N LEU A 16 11.45 8.88 4.43
CA LEU A 16 11.79 10.17 5.03
C LEU A 16 10.53 11.00 5.19
N GLU A 17 10.46 11.77 6.29
CA GLU A 17 9.32 12.66 6.49
C GLU A 17 9.20 13.68 5.35
N ASP A 18 7.99 14.16 5.11
CA ASP A 18 7.70 15.18 4.10
C ASP A 18 8.15 14.81 2.69
N SER A 19 8.23 13.52 2.37
CA SER A 19 8.67 13.06 1.06
C SER A 19 7.54 12.34 0.35
N THR A 20 7.53 12.46 -0.98
CA THR A 20 6.67 11.60 -1.80
C THR A 20 7.17 10.17 -1.74
N VAL A 21 6.26 9.22 -1.67
CA VAL A 21 6.57 7.81 -1.47
C VAL A 21 5.83 6.98 -2.50
N SER A 22 6.51 6.05 -3.13
CA SER A 22 5.88 5.04 -3.97
C SER A 22 5.90 3.72 -3.23
N LEU A 23 4.74 3.22 -2.84
CA LEU A 23 4.61 1.89 -2.26
C LEU A 23 4.32 0.89 -3.37
N MET A 24 5.14 -0.14 -3.43
CA MET A 24 5.05 -1.15 -4.48
C MET A 24 4.92 -2.53 -3.84
N PHE A 25 3.99 -3.32 -4.38
CA PHE A 25 3.68 -4.64 -3.83
C PHE A 25 3.45 -5.64 -4.94
N ARG A 26 3.74 -6.89 -4.65
CA ARG A 26 3.22 -7.99 -5.46
C ARG A 26 2.03 -8.58 -4.72
N VAL A 27 0.84 -8.43 -5.30
CA VAL A 27 -0.42 -8.71 -4.63
C VAL A 27 -1.10 -9.90 -5.30
N LEU A 28 -1.51 -10.85 -4.48
CA LEU A 28 -2.37 -11.97 -4.89
C LEU A 28 -3.75 -11.72 -4.32
N GLY A 29 -4.77 -12.08 -5.08
CA GLY A 29 -6.14 -12.03 -4.61
C GLY A 29 -6.45 -13.18 -3.65
N ASP A 30 -7.70 -13.24 -3.21
CA ASP A 30 -8.16 -14.29 -2.30
C ASP A 30 -8.10 -15.68 -2.93
N ASP A 31 -8.03 -15.76 -4.26
CA ASP A 31 -7.87 -17.01 -5.01
C ASP A 31 -6.39 -17.38 -5.22
N ALA A 32 -5.46 -16.64 -4.60
CA ALA A 32 -4.01 -16.82 -4.71
C ALA A 32 -3.47 -16.58 -6.13
N GLN A 33 -4.24 -15.90 -6.98
CA GLN A 33 -3.78 -15.50 -8.32
C GLN A 33 -3.39 -14.03 -8.30
N ALA A 34 -2.45 -13.65 -9.18
CA ALA A 34 -2.06 -12.24 -9.31
C ALA A 34 -3.28 -11.41 -9.69
N ILE A 35 -3.43 -10.26 -9.03
CA ILE A 35 -4.50 -9.34 -9.38
C ILE A 35 -4.24 -8.71 -10.74
N THR A 36 -5.31 -8.39 -11.45
CA THR A 36 -5.27 -7.67 -12.72
C THR A 36 -6.32 -6.57 -12.69
N GLN A 37 -6.24 -5.65 -13.64
CA GLN A 37 -7.23 -4.58 -13.73
C GLN A 37 -8.65 -5.13 -13.92
N ALA A 38 -8.79 -6.22 -14.65
CA ALA A 38 -10.08 -6.83 -14.90
C ALA A 38 -10.66 -7.54 -13.67
N THR A 39 -9.82 -8.03 -12.76
CA THR A 39 -10.29 -8.80 -11.60
C THR A 39 -10.55 -7.94 -10.38
N ILE A 40 -10.19 -6.66 -10.41
CA ILE A 40 -10.38 -5.73 -9.28
C ILE A 40 -11.41 -4.68 -9.66
N ALA A 41 -12.50 -4.63 -8.91
CA ALA A 41 -13.55 -3.64 -9.13
C ALA A 41 -13.20 -2.28 -8.51
N SER A 42 -12.61 -2.28 -7.31
CA SER A 42 -12.23 -1.02 -6.65
C SER A 42 -11.10 -1.23 -5.67
N VAL A 43 -10.36 -0.15 -5.42
CA VAL A 43 -9.30 -0.09 -4.40
C VAL A 43 -9.48 1.21 -3.63
N THR A 44 -9.53 1.12 -2.31
CA THR A 44 -9.51 2.30 -1.46
C THR A 44 -8.26 2.31 -0.60
N PHE A 45 -7.84 3.51 -0.23
CA PHE A 45 -6.62 3.79 0.52
C PHE A 45 -6.97 4.59 1.77
N ALA A 46 -6.35 4.23 2.88
CA ALA A 46 -6.41 5.03 4.11
C ALA A 46 -5.06 4.96 4.81
N ALA A 47 -4.62 6.07 5.35
CA ALA A 47 -3.38 6.15 6.13
C ALA A 47 -3.70 6.72 7.51
N PHE A 48 -3.09 6.11 8.52
CA PHE A 48 -3.29 6.47 9.93
C PHE A 48 -1.95 6.71 10.59
N ASP A 49 -1.86 7.79 11.39
CA ASP A 49 -0.69 8.05 12.21
C ASP A 49 -0.90 7.36 13.56
N LEU A 50 -0.19 6.27 13.78
CA LEU A 50 -0.36 5.45 14.98
C LEU A 50 0.12 6.15 16.26
N ASP A 51 0.96 7.17 16.11
CA ASP A 51 1.51 7.93 17.25
C ASP A 51 0.77 9.24 17.47
N ALA A 52 -0.29 9.49 16.72
CA ALA A 52 -1.12 10.67 16.90
C ALA A 52 -2.02 10.52 18.13
N THR A 53 -2.57 11.64 18.59
CA THR A 53 -3.51 11.65 19.71
C THR A 53 -4.75 10.82 19.42
N THR A 54 -5.21 10.82 18.17
CA THR A 54 -6.35 10.01 17.73
C THR A 54 -5.91 9.12 16.56
N PRO A 55 -5.25 7.98 16.86
CA PRO A 55 -4.68 7.15 15.80
C PRO A 55 -5.73 6.46 14.90
N THR A 56 -6.98 6.47 15.30
CA THR A 56 -8.07 5.92 14.47
C THR A 56 -8.65 6.92 13.49
N SER A 57 -8.21 8.18 13.54
CA SER A 57 -8.58 9.18 12.54
C SER A 57 -7.60 9.16 11.39
N ALA A 58 -8.07 8.86 10.19
CA ALA A 58 -7.21 8.79 9.02
C ALA A 58 -6.60 10.15 8.71
N VAL A 59 -5.31 10.17 8.42
CA VAL A 59 -4.62 11.38 7.96
C VAL A 59 -4.82 11.60 6.47
N SER A 60 -5.18 10.54 5.73
CA SER A 60 -5.46 10.63 4.30
C SER A 60 -6.32 9.44 3.89
N THR A 61 -7.29 9.68 3.00
CA THR A 61 -8.09 8.62 2.39
C THR A 61 -8.30 8.95 0.92
N ALA A 62 -8.47 7.91 0.10
CA ALA A 62 -8.76 8.10 -1.30
C ALA A 62 -9.38 6.84 -1.89
N THR A 63 -10.20 7.02 -2.93
CA THR A 63 -10.58 5.93 -3.83
C THR A 63 -9.62 5.99 -5.01
N LEU A 64 -8.89 4.90 -5.23
CA LEU A 64 -7.86 4.87 -6.26
C LEU A 64 -8.46 4.40 -7.58
N THR A 65 -7.92 4.93 -8.69
CA THR A 65 -8.29 4.46 -10.02
C THR A 65 -7.53 3.17 -10.28
N VAL A 66 -8.25 2.06 -10.49
CA VAL A 66 -7.63 0.73 -10.61
C VAL A 66 -6.55 0.71 -11.70
N SER A 67 -6.81 1.31 -12.86
CA SER A 67 -5.85 1.33 -13.96
C SER A 67 -4.59 2.14 -13.67
N ASP A 68 -4.61 2.99 -12.65
CA ASP A 68 -3.42 3.77 -12.26
C ASP A 68 -2.51 3.00 -11.32
N VAL A 69 -3.04 2.04 -10.58
CA VAL A 69 -2.30 1.40 -9.48
C VAL A 69 -2.11 -0.09 -9.68
N VAL A 70 -2.97 -0.76 -10.46
CA VAL A 70 -2.89 -2.20 -10.72
C VAL A 70 -2.33 -2.44 -12.11
N PHE A 71 -1.34 -3.33 -12.21
CA PHE A 71 -0.69 -3.69 -13.46
C PHE A 71 -1.01 -5.14 -13.79
N ASP A 72 -1.38 -5.40 -15.04
CA ASP A 72 -1.75 -6.74 -15.50
C ASP A 72 -0.55 -7.68 -15.61
N THR A 73 0.65 -7.13 -15.69
CA THR A 73 1.89 -7.91 -15.69
C THR A 73 2.83 -7.34 -14.63
N TYR A 74 3.73 -8.17 -14.14
CA TYR A 74 4.70 -7.72 -13.16
C TYR A 74 5.65 -6.71 -13.77
N GLN A 75 5.91 -5.63 -13.01
CA GLN A 75 6.78 -4.52 -13.42
C GLN A 75 8.04 -4.51 -12.58
N THR A 76 9.15 -4.11 -13.18
CA THR A 76 10.38 -3.84 -12.44
C THR A 76 10.90 -2.48 -12.83
N ASP A 77 11.48 -1.77 -11.88
CA ASP A 77 12.21 -0.53 -12.14
C ASP A 77 13.29 -0.37 -11.07
N ASP A 78 14.03 0.74 -11.14
CA ASP A 78 15.17 0.96 -10.24
C ASP A 78 14.76 1.06 -8.77
N ARG A 79 13.50 1.26 -8.47
CA ARG A 79 12.99 1.36 -7.11
C ARG A 79 12.58 0.00 -6.52
N TRP A 80 12.45 -1.02 -7.36
CA TRP A 80 12.04 -2.35 -6.92
C TRP A 80 13.28 -3.19 -6.61
N HIS A 81 13.49 -3.49 -5.32
CA HIS A 81 14.67 -4.21 -4.87
C HIS A 81 14.36 -5.58 -4.26
N ALA A 82 13.08 -5.96 -4.20
CA ALA A 82 12.69 -7.18 -3.50
C ALA A 82 13.13 -8.46 -4.25
N ASP A 83 13.00 -8.47 -5.58
CA ASP A 83 13.37 -9.64 -6.39
C ASP A 83 13.39 -9.24 -7.87
N SER A 84 13.60 -10.24 -8.75
CA SER A 84 13.62 -10.03 -10.19
C SER A 84 12.25 -10.22 -10.86
N VAL A 85 11.22 -10.59 -10.10
CA VAL A 85 9.88 -10.85 -10.65
C VAL A 85 9.09 -9.56 -10.82
N GLY A 86 9.02 -8.73 -9.78
CA GLY A 86 8.40 -7.43 -9.89
C GLY A 86 7.13 -7.25 -9.07
N TYR A 87 6.51 -6.08 -9.24
CA TYR A 87 5.30 -5.67 -8.56
C TYR A 87 4.14 -5.59 -9.54
N ASN A 88 2.91 -5.72 -9.03
CA ASN A 88 1.69 -5.51 -9.81
C ASN A 88 0.76 -4.48 -9.17
N PHE A 89 1.20 -3.82 -8.11
CA PHE A 89 0.46 -2.73 -7.48
C PHE A 89 1.44 -1.66 -7.04
N ARG A 90 1.17 -0.42 -7.45
CA ARG A 90 1.98 0.74 -7.05
C ARG A 90 1.08 1.91 -6.75
N HIS A 91 1.28 2.53 -5.60
CA HIS A 91 0.58 3.74 -5.21
C HIS A 91 1.60 4.82 -4.86
N ASP A 92 1.52 5.94 -5.57
CA ASP A 92 2.36 7.10 -5.33
C ASP A 92 1.64 8.01 -4.34
N ILE A 93 2.26 8.23 -3.18
CA ILE A 93 1.67 8.92 -2.05
C ILE A 93 2.30 10.31 -1.92
N ALA A 94 1.46 11.32 -1.76
CA ALA A 94 1.89 12.71 -1.66
C ALA A 94 2.74 12.95 -0.41
N SER A 95 3.61 13.96 -0.48
CA SER A 95 4.51 14.31 0.61
C SER A 95 3.78 14.82 1.86
N SER A 96 2.50 15.16 1.74
CA SER A 96 1.69 15.65 2.85
C SER A 96 1.13 14.53 3.75
N VAL A 97 1.41 13.27 3.47
CA VAL A 97 0.84 12.14 4.22
C VAL A 97 1.74 11.73 5.39
N PHE A 98 3.02 11.47 5.13
CA PHE A 98 3.95 11.02 6.17
C PHE A 98 4.79 12.20 6.66
N VAL A 99 4.17 13.07 7.44
CA VAL A 99 4.76 14.39 7.72
C VAL A 99 5.53 14.46 9.04
N THR A 100 5.32 13.53 9.97
CA THR A 100 5.96 13.63 11.29
C THR A 100 7.04 12.59 11.45
N GLY A 101 8.30 13.05 11.47
CA GLY A 101 9.44 12.15 11.67
C GLY A 101 9.40 11.51 13.05
N GLY A 102 9.78 10.25 13.12
CA GLY A 102 9.70 9.45 14.34
C GLY A 102 8.37 8.74 14.53
N HIS A 103 7.34 9.10 13.75
CA HIS A 103 6.04 8.45 13.85
C HIS A 103 5.98 7.23 12.94
N THR A 104 5.14 6.27 13.31
CA THR A 104 4.80 5.10 12.50
C THR A 104 3.38 5.26 12.00
N TYR A 105 3.21 5.06 10.71
CA TYR A 105 1.92 5.15 10.05
C TYR A 105 1.46 3.75 9.63
N GLN A 106 0.15 3.54 9.60
CA GLN A 106 -0.41 2.34 9.03
C GLN A 106 -1.18 2.70 7.77
N VAL A 107 -0.82 2.08 6.67
CA VAL A 107 -1.49 2.26 5.39
C VAL A 107 -2.33 1.02 5.14
N GLU A 108 -3.58 1.24 4.77
CA GLU A 108 -4.54 0.16 4.51
C GLU A 108 -5.11 0.33 3.11
N TYR A 109 -5.02 -0.72 2.33
CA TYR A 109 -5.69 -0.81 1.04
C TYR A 109 -6.78 -1.85 1.15
N LYS A 110 -7.98 -1.49 0.73
CA LYS A 110 -9.11 -2.41 0.65
C LYS A 110 -9.37 -2.67 -0.82
N PHE A 111 -9.22 -3.92 -1.23
CA PHE A 111 -9.52 -4.35 -2.59
C PHE A 111 -10.88 -5.02 -2.61
N THR A 112 -11.72 -4.62 -3.55
CA THR A 112 -12.96 -5.32 -3.84
C THR A 112 -12.78 -5.97 -5.20
N ALA A 113 -12.84 -7.30 -5.23
CA ALA A 113 -12.70 -8.05 -6.46
C ALA A 113 -13.97 -7.91 -7.32
N ASP A 114 -13.85 -8.24 -8.58
CA ASP A 114 -14.96 -8.17 -9.53
C ASP A 114 -16.16 -9.01 -9.08
N GLY A 115 -15.91 -10.15 -8.41
CA GLY A 115 -16.97 -10.99 -7.87
C GLY A 115 -17.52 -10.53 -6.51
N GLY A 116 -17.01 -9.45 -5.95
CA GLY A 116 -17.47 -8.90 -4.67
C GLY A 116 -16.65 -9.31 -3.46
N GLU A 117 -15.66 -10.19 -3.63
CA GLU A 117 -14.77 -10.59 -2.53
C GLU A 117 -13.92 -9.41 -2.10
N ILE A 118 -13.67 -9.33 -0.79
CA ILE A 118 -12.90 -8.21 -0.20
C ILE A 118 -11.64 -8.78 0.46
N PHE A 119 -10.51 -8.13 0.21
CA PHE A 119 -9.27 -8.43 0.92
C PHE A 119 -8.50 -7.14 1.16
N HIS A 120 -7.59 -7.21 2.14
CA HIS A 120 -6.85 -6.04 2.59
C HIS A 120 -5.36 -6.25 2.44
N LEU A 121 -4.67 -5.16 2.16
CA LEU A 121 -3.22 -5.09 2.14
C LEU A 121 -2.81 -4.01 3.14
N LEU A 122 -1.96 -4.37 4.08
CA LEU A 122 -1.57 -3.48 5.16
C LEU A 122 -0.08 -3.21 5.10
N ALA A 123 0.32 -1.98 5.38
CA ALA A 123 1.72 -1.60 5.46
C ALA A 123 1.96 -0.72 6.68
N ARG A 124 3.06 -0.98 7.38
CA ARG A 124 3.58 -0.09 8.41
C ARG A 124 4.69 0.74 7.80
N VAL A 125 4.57 2.06 7.90
CA VAL A 125 5.50 3.00 7.30
C VAL A 125 6.09 3.82 8.43
N GLN A 126 7.39 3.71 8.64
CA GLN A 126 8.10 4.47 9.65
C GLN A 126 8.72 5.68 8.99
N ALA A 127 8.32 6.87 9.42
CA ALA A 127 8.86 8.11 8.89
C ALA A 127 10.09 8.51 9.70
N ALA A 128 11.22 8.66 9.03
CA ALA A 128 12.45 9.10 9.66
C ALA A 128 12.56 10.63 9.58
N PRO A 129 13.02 11.28 10.65
CA PRO A 129 13.16 12.74 10.65
C PRO A 129 14.29 13.18 9.73
N ILE A 130 14.10 14.36 9.13
CA ILE A 130 15.13 15.05 8.35
C ILE A 130 15.76 16.11 9.25
N MET A 131 17.08 16.09 9.35
CA MET A 131 17.80 16.98 10.25
C MET A 131 17.97 18.39 9.70
N THR A 132 17.85 18.53 8.39
CA THR A 132 17.94 19.85 7.73
C THR A 132 16.58 20.26 7.19
N THR A 133 16.23 21.48 7.35
CA THR A 133 14.96 22.02 6.86
C THR A 133 15.19 23.21 5.94
#